data_0254ffafd6fdaf777c72b01a7dbb2690
#
_entry.id   0254ffafd6fdaf777c72b01a7dbb2690
#
_cell.length_a   1.000
_cell.length_b   1.000
_cell.length_c   1.000
_cell.angle_alpha   90.00
_cell.angle_beta   90.00
_cell.angle_gamma   90.00
#
_symmetry.space_group_name_H-M   'P 1'
#
loop_
_entity.id
_entity.type
_entity.pdbx_description
1 polymer ?
#
loop_
_entity_poly.entity_id
_entity_poly.type
_entity_poly.pdbx_seq_one_letter_code
_entity_poly.pdbx_strand_id
1 'polypeptide(L)'
;MYTTSILTFIFATISVAFFTYRIVQKMKKSDNATEEYFTGGRALTWPIVAGSLLLTNLSTEQLVGLNGDVFGDKALVGLAWEALAAFAMIATALIFLPRYLASGFTTTPAFLEKRFDKTTRSIVSGLFLFGYVTVLLPVVLYTGSLALKSMFNINISLWLIVIIIGSLGSAYAIFGGLKSVAVSDTINGVGLLIGGLAIPFLGLSALGEGSFLNGVSILLNDKPEYLRVLTRTNLDESIVSVPWPTLFTGMMFIQIFYWSTNQVIVQRAMAAKSLAEGQKGVLFASAMKLVGPLMLCLPGIIALHMSELPIGRQDQVYGAMVRYVLPDWSLGLFAAVLMGSILSSFNSALNSASTLFSLQFYKGYINQNASGEQIVKIGKKFGVFIAIASMMIAPLLAQTQSVFQYLQKVNGLYSVPIIGIFLLGISTKHVPAIAAKVGMFVGMAIYAFFSFENLHNVHPFFADASGDLHWLHGYFISFVSAIVVMLVIGKYKPKTADEIAISDQRDSTPVDMTPWSGSKKASAGIMGMTFTIYILLSLVAE
;
A
#
# COMPACT_ATOMS: atom_id res chain seq x y z
N MET A 1 32.62 -15.07 1.39
CA MET A 1 31.68 -14.04 0.93
C MET A 1 30.23 -14.36 1.36
N TYR A 2 29.61 -15.44 0.91
CA TYR A 2 28.21 -15.76 1.24
C TYR A 2 27.95 -16.19 2.69
N THR A 3 28.92 -16.79 3.38
CA THR A 3 28.71 -17.35 4.74
C THR A 3 28.36 -16.29 5.77
N THR A 4 29.08 -15.16 5.77
CA THR A 4 28.79 -14.05 6.70
C THR A 4 27.41 -13.44 6.47
N SER A 5 27.04 -13.20 5.20
CA SER A 5 25.72 -12.66 4.86
C SER A 5 24.58 -13.61 5.26
N ILE A 6 24.77 -14.93 5.08
CA ILE A 6 23.78 -15.92 5.50
C ILE A 6 23.65 -15.98 7.02
N LEU A 7 24.77 -15.96 7.74
CA LEU A 7 24.76 -15.99 9.22
C LEU A 7 24.07 -14.73 9.80
N THR A 8 24.40 -13.55 9.28
CA THR A 8 23.77 -12.29 9.72
C THR A 8 22.28 -12.24 9.36
N PHE A 9 21.88 -12.78 8.21
CA PHE A 9 20.48 -12.95 7.81
C PHE A 9 19.71 -13.84 8.80
N ILE A 10 20.24 -15.03 9.12
CA ILE A 10 19.61 -15.98 10.05
C ILE A 10 19.50 -15.36 11.45
N PHE A 11 20.58 -14.75 11.94
CA PHE A 11 20.62 -14.11 13.25
C PHE A 11 19.56 -13.00 13.37
N ALA A 12 19.49 -12.10 12.38
CA ALA A 12 18.52 -11.01 12.37
C ALA A 12 17.08 -11.53 12.34
N THR A 13 16.80 -12.52 11.47
CA THR A 13 15.46 -13.11 11.35
C THR A 13 15.00 -13.77 12.66
N ILE A 14 15.88 -14.55 13.30
CA ILE A 14 15.59 -15.20 14.61
C ILE A 14 15.36 -14.12 15.69
N SER A 15 16.17 -13.05 15.69
CA SER A 15 16.04 -11.95 16.65
C SER A 15 14.67 -11.26 16.53
N VAL A 16 14.23 -10.95 15.33
CA VAL A 16 12.90 -10.36 15.08
C VAL A 16 11.78 -11.29 15.57
N ALA A 17 11.86 -12.57 15.25
CA ALA A 17 10.88 -13.57 15.70
C ALA A 17 10.83 -13.66 17.24
N PHE A 18 11.98 -13.69 17.90
CA PHE A 18 12.10 -13.73 19.37
C PHE A 18 11.50 -12.49 20.03
N PHE A 19 11.87 -11.29 19.59
CA PHE A 19 11.33 -10.04 20.15
C PHE A 19 9.83 -9.89 19.89
N THR A 20 9.35 -10.26 18.70
CA THR A 20 7.92 -10.29 18.38
C THR A 20 7.17 -11.18 19.37
N TYR A 21 7.63 -12.42 19.55
CA TYR A 21 7.02 -13.36 20.50
C TYR A 21 6.97 -12.78 21.92
N ARG A 22 8.09 -12.22 22.43
CA ARG A 22 8.17 -11.62 23.78
C ARG A 22 7.22 -10.44 23.98
N ILE A 23 7.07 -9.58 22.97
CA ILE A 23 6.18 -8.42 23.04
C ILE A 23 4.72 -8.88 23.01
N VAL A 24 4.34 -9.75 22.08
CA VAL A 24 2.97 -10.23 21.93
C VAL A 24 2.47 -10.96 23.18
N GLN A 25 3.34 -11.75 23.84
CA GLN A 25 3.02 -12.42 25.10
C GLN A 25 2.61 -11.47 26.24
N LYS A 26 3.12 -10.23 26.22
CA LYS A 26 2.80 -9.20 27.22
C LYS A 26 1.54 -8.39 26.88
N MET A 27 1.01 -8.50 25.67
CA MET A 27 -0.18 -7.75 25.26
C MET A 27 -1.46 -8.39 25.82
N LYS A 28 -2.43 -7.54 26.21
CA LYS A 28 -3.73 -8.00 26.66
C LYS A 28 -4.43 -8.83 25.57
N LYS A 29 -4.97 -9.98 25.94
CA LYS A 29 -5.76 -10.83 25.05
C LYS A 29 -7.25 -10.44 25.14
N SER A 30 -7.98 -10.60 24.02
CA SER A 30 -9.42 -10.50 23.99
C SER A 30 -10.05 -11.88 24.25
N ASP A 31 -11.16 -11.93 24.96
CA ASP A 31 -11.93 -13.16 25.17
C ASP A 31 -12.66 -13.60 23.89
N ASN A 32 -12.81 -12.68 22.92
CA ASN A 32 -13.39 -12.97 21.62
C ASN A 32 -12.32 -13.44 20.63
N ALA A 33 -12.32 -14.72 20.28
CA ALA A 33 -11.35 -15.32 19.37
C ALA A 33 -11.31 -14.65 17.99
N THR A 34 -12.44 -14.21 17.47
CA THR A 34 -12.55 -13.50 16.18
C THR A 34 -11.89 -12.12 16.27
N GLU A 35 -12.18 -11.38 17.33
CA GLU A 35 -11.60 -10.05 17.56
C GLU A 35 -10.09 -10.14 17.81
N GLU A 36 -9.66 -11.11 18.62
CA GLU A 36 -8.22 -11.34 18.87
C GLU A 36 -7.46 -11.64 17.59
N TYR A 37 -7.97 -12.53 16.75
CA TYR A 37 -7.26 -12.97 15.54
C TYR A 37 -7.27 -11.92 14.43
N PHE A 38 -8.43 -11.29 14.14
CA PHE A 38 -8.58 -10.40 12.98
C PHE A 38 -8.34 -8.92 13.27
N THR A 39 -8.52 -8.45 14.52
CA THR A 39 -8.31 -7.04 14.92
C THR A 39 -7.29 -6.88 16.05
N GLY A 40 -6.62 -7.95 16.45
CA GLY A 40 -5.62 -7.90 17.52
C GLY A 40 -6.19 -7.48 18.87
N GLY A 41 -7.49 -7.75 19.12
CA GLY A 41 -8.17 -7.38 20.36
C GLY A 41 -8.30 -5.86 20.56
N ARG A 42 -8.16 -5.04 19.52
CA ARG A 42 -8.11 -3.57 19.58
C ARG A 42 -7.14 -3.06 20.65
N ALA A 43 -5.95 -3.62 20.70
CA ALA A 43 -4.96 -3.32 21.72
C ALA A 43 -3.73 -2.56 21.19
N LEU A 44 -3.74 -2.13 19.93
CA LEU A 44 -2.58 -1.49 19.31
C LEU A 44 -2.40 -0.05 19.80
N THR A 45 -1.18 0.26 20.23
CA THR A 45 -0.75 1.62 20.56
C THR A 45 -0.25 2.34 19.31
N TRP A 46 -0.15 3.67 19.36
CA TRP A 46 0.24 4.48 18.21
C TRP A 46 1.57 4.09 17.55
N PRO A 47 2.63 3.67 18.28
CA PRO A 47 3.87 3.27 17.62
C PRO A 47 3.70 1.99 16.80
N ILE A 48 2.89 1.03 17.31
CA ILE A 48 2.61 -0.23 16.62
C ILE A 48 1.72 0.03 15.40
N VAL A 49 0.71 0.90 15.53
CA VAL A 49 -0.13 1.32 14.39
C VAL A 49 0.73 1.98 13.33
N ALA A 50 1.59 2.92 13.70
CA ALA A 50 2.47 3.63 12.76
C ALA A 50 3.47 2.70 12.08
N GLY A 51 4.18 1.88 12.84
CA GLY A 51 5.17 0.95 12.33
C GLY A 51 4.55 -0.09 11.39
N SER A 52 3.39 -0.63 11.76
CA SER A 52 2.68 -1.59 10.91
C SER A 52 2.15 -0.95 9.63
N LEU A 53 1.61 0.28 9.68
CA LEU A 53 1.18 1.02 8.49
C LEU A 53 2.35 1.31 7.55
N LEU A 54 3.49 1.77 8.11
CA LEU A 54 4.69 2.07 7.33
C LEU A 54 5.23 0.82 6.65
N LEU A 55 5.49 -0.26 7.39
CA LEU A 55 6.10 -1.44 6.79
C LEU A 55 5.16 -2.18 5.83
N THR A 56 3.85 -2.15 6.09
CA THR A 56 2.87 -2.73 5.16
C THR A 56 2.87 -2.01 3.81
N ASN A 57 3.18 -0.73 3.80
CA ASN A 57 3.24 0.07 2.58
C ASN A 57 4.67 0.17 2.01
N LEU A 58 5.70 0.36 2.86
CA LEU A 58 7.11 0.34 2.45
C LEU A 58 7.55 -1.11 2.16
N SER A 59 6.94 -1.71 1.17
CA SER A 59 7.19 -3.08 0.81
C SER A 59 8.04 -3.17 -0.46
N THR A 60 8.37 -4.38 -0.85
CA THR A 60 9.30 -4.60 -1.97
C THR A 60 8.76 -4.13 -3.30
N GLU A 61 7.44 -4.14 -3.51
CA GLU A 61 6.87 -3.59 -4.74
C GLU A 61 7.08 -2.08 -4.85
N GLN A 62 7.17 -1.36 -3.73
CA GLN A 62 7.53 0.06 -3.74
C GLN A 62 9.04 0.28 -3.86
N LEU A 63 9.86 -0.46 -3.07
CA LEU A 63 11.31 -0.34 -3.14
C LEU A 63 11.85 -0.66 -4.53
N VAL A 64 11.39 -1.75 -5.11
CA VAL A 64 11.80 -2.17 -6.45
C VAL A 64 11.12 -1.32 -7.52
N GLY A 65 9.81 -1.12 -7.42
CA GLY A 65 9.01 -0.47 -8.45
C GLY A 65 9.30 1.01 -8.59
N LEU A 66 9.27 1.79 -7.49
CA LEU A 66 9.49 3.23 -7.58
C LEU A 66 10.94 3.59 -7.93
N ASN A 67 11.94 2.85 -7.42
CA ASN A 67 13.33 3.03 -7.85
C ASN A 67 13.50 2.68 -9.34
N GLY A 68 12.81 1.64 -9.81
CA GLY A 68 12.79 1.27 -11.21
C GLY A 68 12.11 2.31 -12.09
N ASP A 69 10.94 2.82 -11.66
CA ASP A 69 10.19 3.82 -12.43
C ASP A 69 10.97 5.13 -12.55
N VAL A 70 11.52 5.69 -11.46
CA VAL A 70 12.31 6.93 -11.56
C VAL A 70 13.60 6.76 -12.37
N PHE A 71 14.20 5.56 -12.36
CA PHE A 71 15.33 5.24 -13.24
C PHE A 71 14.90 5.20 -14.71
N GLY A 72 13.78 4.56 -15.03
CA GLY A 72 13.23 4.49 -16.39
C GLY A 72 12.76 5.86 -16.89
N ASP A 73 12.12 6.64 -16.03
CA ASP A 73 11.62 7.99 -16.32
C ASP A 73 12.74 9.03 -16.43
N LYS A 74 13.93 8.77 -15.88
CA LYS A 74 15.00 9.76 -15.71
C LYS A 74 14.48 11.06 -15.06
N ALA A 75 13.57 10.90 -14.07
CA ALA A 75 12.90 11.98 -13.37
C ALA A 75 12.36 11.52 -12.02
N LEU A 76 12.34 12.41 -11.02
CA LEU A 76 11.91 12.11 -9.64
C LEU A 76 10.36 12.16 -9.48
N VAL A 77 9.61 11.90 -10.52
CA VAL A 77 8.12 11.95 -10.52
C VAL A 77 7.47 10.92 -9.60
N GLY A 78 8.16 9.83 -9.30
CA GLY A 78 7.70 8.81 -8.34
C GLY A 78 7.49 9.32 -6.92
N LEU A 79 8.09 10.47 -6.55
CA LEU A 79 7.84 11.18 -5.29
C LEU A 79 6.34 11.43 -5.05
N ALA A 80 5.56 11.61 -6.09
CA ALA A 80 4.13 11.88 -5.99
C ALA A 80 3.35 10.75 -5.27
N TRP A 81 3.76 9.49 -5.41
CA TRP A 81 3.14 8.37 -4.69
C TRP A 81 3.23 8.52 -3.17
N GLU A 82 4.35 9.02 -2.68
CA GLU A 82 4.60 9.18 -1.25
C GLU A 82 4.01 10.50 -0.70
N ALA A 83 4.22 11.58 -1.42
CA ALA A 83 3.79 12.91 -0.99
C ALA A 83 2.26 13.05 -0.96
N LEU A 84 1.55 12.55 -1.98
CA LEU A 84 0.08 12.59 -2.00
C LEU A 84 -0.54 11.59 -1.00
N ALA A 85 0.16 10.50 -0.67
CA ALA A 85 -0.25 9.60 0.41
C ALA A 85 -0.41 10.35 1.73
N ALA A 86 0.46 11.32 2.02
CA ALA A 86 0.38 12.11 3.25
C ALA A 86 -0.96 12.83 3.40
N PHE A 87 -1.49 13.45 2.33
CA PHE A 87 -2.80 14.08 2.34
C PHE A 87 -3.94 13.07 2.55
N ALA A 88 -3.88 11.92 1.89
CA ALA A 88 -4.88 10.86 2.06
C ALA A 88 -4.88 10.30 3.49
N MET A 89 -3.70 10.15 4.12
CA MET A 89 -3.58 9.70 5.51
C MET A 89 -4.12 10.73 6.50
N ILE A 90 -3.97 12.03 6.23
CA ILE A 90 -4.62 13.09 7.02
C ILE A 90 -6.15 12.94 6.95
N ALA A 91 -6.70 12.74 5.75
CA ALA A 91 -8.14 12.47 5.60
C ALA A 91 -8.56 11.21 6.35
N THR A 92 -7.73 10.16 6.32
CA THR A 92 -7.96 8.93 7.10
C THR A 92 -8.03 9.22 8.58
N ALA A 93 -7.07 9.93 9.15
CA ALA A 93 -7.00 10.22 10.58
C ALA A 93 -8.15 11.11 11.07
N LEU A 94 -8.56 12.10 10.26
CA LEU A 94 -9.54 13.12 10.68
C LEU A 94 -10.98 12.80 10.26
N ILE A 95 -11.19 12.06 9.18
CA ILE A 95 -12.53 11.86 8.59
C ILE A 95 -12.97 10.40 8.70
N PHE A 96 -12.17 9.45 8.20
CA PHE A 96 -12.58 8.06 8.07
C PHE A 96 -12.44 7.27 9.37
N LEU A 97 -11.29 7.34 10.03
CA LEU A 97 -11.01 6.58 11.24
C LEU A 97 -11.99 6.86 12.39
N PRO A 98 -12.40 8.11 12.70
CA PRO A 98 -13.43 8.36 13.70
C PRO A 98 -14.74 7.65 13.38
N ARG A 99 -15.13 7.59 12.11
CA ARG A 99 -16.38 6.94 11.68
C ARG A 99 -16.29 5.42 11.81
N TYR A 100 -15.15 4.84 11.43
CA TYR A 100 -14.92 3.40 11.53
C TYR A 100 -14.90 2.92 12.99
N LEU A 101 -14.19 3.61 13.85
CA LEU A 101 -14.11 3.26 15.27
C LEU A 101 -15.47 3.45 15.97
N ALA A 102 -16.20 4.55 15.67
CA ALA A 102 -17.53 4.80 16.21
C ALA A 102 -18.56 3.73 15.79
N SER A 103 -18.35 3.09 14.66
CA SER A 103 -19.25 2.07 14.13
C SER A 103 -18.95 0.66 14.66
N GLY A 104 -17.82 0.44 15.33
CA GLY A 104 -17.42 -0.85 15.87
C GLY A 104 -17.09 -1.94 14.83
N PHE A 105 -17.04 -1.61 13.54
CA PHE A 105 -16.82 -2.59 12.47
C PHE A 105 -15.42 -3.21 12.50
N THR A 106 -15.33 -4.46 12.07
CA THR A 106 -14.08 -5.20 11.89
C THR A 106 -13.51 -5.03 10.49
N THR A 107 -14.36 -4.70 9.51
CA THR A 107 -13.97 -4.58 8.10
C THR A 107 -14.54 -3.31 7.48
N THR A 108 -13.80 -2.72 6.52
CA THR A 108 -14.27 -1.54 5.79
C THR A 108 -15.54 -1.81 4.98
N PRO A 109 -15.74 -2.98 4.31
CA PRO A 109 -17.01 -3.26 3.65
C PRO A 109 -18.22 -3.39 4.60
N ALA A 110 -18.02 -3.69 5.88
CA ALA A 110 -19.12 -3.73 6.85
C ALA A 110 -19.79 -2.36 7.05
N PHE A 111 -19.03 -1.25 6.89
CA PHE A 111 -19.59 0.09 6.84
C PHE A 111 -20.59 0.24 5.68
N LEU A 112 -20.28 -0.35 4.52
CA LEU A 112 -21.15 -0.26 3.34
C LEU A 112 -22.46 -1.07 3.51
N GLU A 113 -22.44 -2.16 4.28
CA GLU A 113 -23.68 -2.89 4.62
C GLU A 113 -24.65 -2.01 5.40
N LYS A 114 -24.16 -1.35 6.45
CA LYS A 114 -24.97 -0.46 7.28
C LYS A 114 -25.49 0.72 6.47
N ARG A 115 -24.66 1.26 5.60
CA ARG A 115 -25.02 2.43 4.78
C ARG A 115 -25.93 2.08 3.60
N PHE A 116 -25.74 0.95 2.95
CA PHE A 116 -26.44 0.53 1.75
C PHE A 116 -27.18 -0.79 1.99
N ASP A 117 -26.54 -1.93 1.74
CA ASP A 117 -27.10 -3.26 1.96
C ASP A 117 -26.02 -4.36 2.01
N LYS A 118 -26.43 -5.58 2.41
CA LYS A 118 -25.60 -6.78 2.46
C LYS A 118 -24.96 -7.13 1.11
N THR A 119 -25.69 -6.88 0.01
CA THR A 119 -25.22 -7.18 -1.35
C THR A 119 -24.07 -6.27 -1.73
N THR A 120 -24.17 -4.95 -1.47
CA THR A 120 -23.09 -3.98 -1.69
C THR A 120 -21.82 -4.35 -0.92
N ARG A 121 -21.96 -4.73 0.38
CA ARG A 121 -20.84 -5.26 1.18
C ARG A 121 -20.17 -6.45 0.51
N SER A 122 -20.98 -7.41 0.05
CA SER A 122 -20.46 -8.67 -0.52
C SER A 122 -19.74 -8.45 -1.84
N ILE A 123 -20.27 -7.58 -2.71
CA ILE A 123 -19.62 -7.23 -3.99
C ILE A 123 -18.27 -6.58 -3.70
N VAL A 124 -18.20 -5.58 -2.83
CA VAL A 124 -16.95 -4.90 -2.48
C VAL A 124 -15.94 -5.84 -1.82
N SER A 125 -16.41 -6.74 -0.94
CA SER A 125 -15.56 -7.76 -0.34
C SER A 125 -15.00 -8.74 -1.38
N GLY A 126 -15.82 -9.13 -2.36
CA GLY A 126 -15.38 -9.97 -3.49
C GLY A 126 -14.33 -9.29 -4.36
N LEU A 127 -14.49 -7.99 -4.65
CA LEU A 127 -13.52 -7.21 -5.41
C LEU A 127 -12.18 -7.07 -4.66
N PHE A 128 -12.20 -6.83 -3.36
CA PHE A 128 -10.98 -6.85 -2.56
C PHE A 128 -10.30 -8.22 -2.59
N LEU A 129 -11.06 -9.31 -2.40
CA LEU A 129 -10.51 -10.66 -2.47
C LEU A 129 -9.88 -10.95 -3.83
N PHE A 130 -10.58 -10.59 -4.91
CA PHE A 130 -10.05 -10.73 -6.26
C PHE A 130 -8.72 -9.97 -6.42
N GLY A 131 -8.66 -8.68 -6.06
CA GLY A 131 -7.44 -7.87 -6.17
C GLY A 131 -6.28 -8.39 -5.31
N TYR A 132 -6.58 -8.90 -4.11
CA TYR A 132 -5.52 -9.45 -3.24
C TYR A 132 -4.94 -10.76 -3.78
N VAL A 133 -5.78 -11.65 -4.26
CA VAL A 133 -5.35 -12.98 -4.74
C VAL A 133 -4.67 -12.91 -6.10
N THR A 134 -5.19 -12.11 -7.02
CA THR A 134 -4.71 -12.08 -8.41
C THR A 134 -3.62 -11.06 -8.66
N VAL A 135 -3.52 -10.02 -7.83
CA VAL A 135 -2.60 -8.90 -8.06
C VAL A 135 -1.66 -8.68 -6.87
N LEU A 136 -2.16 -8.27 -5.71
CA LEU A 136 -1.32 -7.79 -4.61
C LEU A 136 -0.38 -8.89 -4.08
N LEU A 137 -0.91 -10.04 -3.70
CA LEU A 137 -0.10 -11.15 -3.17
C LEU A 137 0.94 -11.67 -4.18
N PRO A 138 0.58 -11.92 -5.46
CA PRO A 138 1.56 -12.30 -6.48
C PRO A 138 2.64 -11.24 -6.71
N VAL A 139 2.28 -9.96 -6.76
CA VAL A 139 3.23 -8.86 -6.97
C VAL A 139 4.24 -8.77 -5.83
N VAL A 140 3.79 -8.86 -4.56
CA VAL A 140 4.68 -8.85 -3.39
C VAL A 140 5.66 -10.02 -3.42
N LEU A 141 5.18 -11.22 -3.75
CA LEU A 141 6.05 -12.41 -3.86
C LEU A 141 7.06 -12.28 -5.01
N TYR A 142 6.62 -11.79 -6.16
CA TYR A 142 7.47 -11.61 -7.33
C TYR A 142 8.57 -10.58 -7.08
N THR A 143 8.20 -9.35 -6.67
CA THR A 143 9.15 -8.26 -6.43
C THR A 143 10.12 -8.57 -5.30
N GLY A 144 9.62 -9.20 -4.23
CA GLY A 144 10.46 -9.67 -3.13
C GLY A 144 11.47 -10.73 -3.56
N SER A 145 11.02 -11.70 -4.34
CA SER A 145 11.90 -12.75 -4.89
C SER A 145 12.94 -12.18 -5.86
N LEU A 146 12.54 -11.21 -6.70
CA LEU A 146 13.44 -10.55 -7.64
C LEU A 146 14.50 -9.72 -6.92
N ALA A 147 14.10 -8.96 -5.88
CA ALA A 147 15.02 -8.16 -5.06
C ALA A 147 16.09 -9.04 -4.39
N LEU A 148 15.67 -10.12 -3.72
CA LEU A 148 16.62 -11.04 -3.08
C LEU A 148 17.51 -11.75 -4.10
N LYS A 149 16.96 -12.15 -5.24
CA LYS A 149 17.74 -12.76 -6.34
C LYS A 149 18.83 -11.81 -6.84
N SER A 150 18.49 -10.53 -7.07
CA SER A 150 19.43 -9.50 -7.54
C SER A 150 20.49 -9.17 -6.49
N MET A 151 20.10 -8.98 -5.23
CA MET A 151 21.02 -8.66 -4.13
C MET A 151 22.08 -9.73 -3.90
N PHE A 152 21.68 -10.99 -3.90
CA PHE A 152 22.62 -12.11 -3.68
C PHE A 152 23.23 -12.67 -4.96
N ASN A 153 22.83 -12.18 -6.13
CA ASN A 153 23.23 -12.74 -7.43
C ASN A 153 23.07 -14.27 -7.49
N ILE A 154 21.92 -14.77 -7.03
CA ILE A 154 21.65 -16.20 -6.91
C ILE A 154 21.20 -16.75 -8.26
N ASN A 155 21.88 -17.79 -8.74
CA ASN A 155 21.49 -18.49 -9.96
C ASN A 155 20.48 -19.62 -9.66
N ILE A 156 19.35 -19.24 -9.02
CA ILE A 156 18.23 -20.13 -8.71
C ILE A 156 17.01 -19.64 -9.50
N SER A 157 16.13 -20.56 -9.88
CA SER A 157 14.89 -20.19 -10.56
C SER A 157 14.03 -19.30 -9.66
N LEU A 158 13.41 -18.27 -10.25
CA LEU A 158 12.52 -17.36 -9.50
C LEU A 158 11.35 -18.12 -8.86
N TRP A 159 10.86 -19.18 -9.51
CA TRP A 159 9.82 -20.06 -8.99
C TRP A 159 10.16 -20.64 -7.62
N LEU A 160 11.38 -21.15 -7.45
CA LEU A 160 11.80 -21.75 -6.18
C LEU A 160 11.87 -20.71 -5.07
N ILE A 161 12.36 -19.50 -5.36
CA ILE A 161 12.44 -18.41 -4.40
C ILE A 161 11.02 -17.99 -3.98
N VAL A 162 10.09 -17.84 -4.92
CA VAL A 162 8.67 -17.53 -4.66
C VAL A 162 8.02 -18.57 -3.74
N ILE A 163 8.26 -19.87 -4.00
CA ILE A 163 7.71 -20.95 -3.16
C ILE A 163 8.29 -20.89 -1.73
N ILE A 164 9.60 -20.69 -1.59
CA ILE A 164 10.23 -20.60 -0.27
C ILE A 164 9.65 -19.40 0.52
N ILE A 165 9.64 -18.20 -0.07
CA ILE A 165 9.14 -16.99 0.58
C ILE A 165 7.65 -17.10 0.89
N GLY A 166 6.85 -17.54 -0.08
CA GLY A 166 5.41 -17.69 0.08
C GLY A 166 5.05 -18.73 1.15
N SER A 167 5.81 -19.83 1.24
CA SER A 167 5.60 -20.87 2.28
C SER A 167 5.94 -20.33 3.66
N LEU A 168 7.06 -19.63 3.82
CA LEU A 168 7.46 -19.01 5.09
C LEU A 168 6.45 -17.95 5.54
N GLY A 169 6.04 -17.06 4.62
CA GLY A 169 5.03 -16.03 4.89
C GLY A 169 3.70 -16.64 5.30
N SER A 170 3.22 -17.64 4.57
CA SER A 170 1.95 -18.30 4.86
C SER A 170 1.94 -18.95 6.26
N ALA A 171 3.00 -19.64 6.62
CA ALA A 171 3.14 -20.23 7.95
C ALA A 171 3.03 -19.14 9.04
N TYR A 172 3.76 -18.04 8.87
CA TYR A 172 3.77 -16.95 9.84
C TYR A 172 2.39 -16.25 9.97
N ALA A 173 1.72 -15.95 8.84
CA ALA A 173 0.42 -15.28 8.83
C ALA A 173 -0.70 -16.14 9.45
N ILE A 174 -0.72 -17.44 9.10
CA ILE A 174 -1.78 -18.36 9.50
C ILE A 174 -1.75 -18.63 11.01
N PHE A 175 -0.56 -18.67 11.62
CA PHE A 175 -0.41 -18.94 13.04
C PHE A 175 -0.40 -17.69 13.93
N GLY A 176 0.06 -16.54 13.43
CA GLY A 176 0.33 -15.35 14.24
C GLY A 176 -0.88 -14.39 14.45
N GLY A 177 -1.80 -14.31 13.52
CA GLY A 177 -2.89 -13.31 13.53
C GLY A 177 -2.38 -11.86 13.43
N LEU A 178 -3.31 -10.88 13.43
CA LEU A 178 -2.96 -9.46 13.18
C LEU A 178 -2.00 -8.87 14.22
N LYS A 179 -2.12 -9.25 15.48
CA LYS A 179 -1.27 -8.72 16.57
C LYS A 179 0.20 -9.05 16.37
N SER A 180 0.51 -10.32 16.05
CA SER A 180 1.88 -10.75 15.78
C SER A 180 2.45 -10.10 14.52
N VAL A 181 1.64 -9.98 13.47
CA VAL A 181 2.01 -9.28 12.24
C VAL A 181 2.35 -7.81 12.55
N ALA A 182 1.47 -7.06 13.22
CA ALA A 182 1.69 -5.65 13.52
C ALA A 182 2.92 -5.37 14.39
N VAL A 183 3.23 -6.24 15.35
CA VAL A 183 4.43 -6.10 16.19
C VAL A 183 5.69 -6.39 15.39
N SER A 184 5.73 -7.47 14.60
CA SER A 184 6.89 -7.76 13.78
C SER A 184 7.11 -6.71 12.69
N ASP A 185 6.02 -6.18 12.12
CA ASP A 185 6.06 -5.06 11.18
C ASP A 185 6.76 -3.84 11.79
N THR A 186 6.42 -3.51 13.04
CA THR A 186 7.04 -2.37 13.74
C THR A 186 8.55 -2.57 13.92
N ILE A 187 8.99 -3.76 14.30
CA ILE A 187 10.42 -4.07 14.49
C ILE A 187 11.16 -4.00 13.15
N ASN A 188 10.62 -4.69 12.13
CA ASN A 188 11.20 -4.69 10.78
C ASN A 188 11.15 -3.29 10.14
N GLY A 189 10.10 -2.48 10.43
CA GLY A 189 9.96 -1.12 9.94
C GLY A 189 11.09 -0.20 10.41
N VAL A 190 11.50 -0.31 11.66
CA VAL A 190 12.68 0.42 12.18
C VAL A 190 13.94 -0.02 11.43
N GLY A 191 14.13 -1.33 11.24
CA GLY A 191 15.25 -1.85 10.46
C GLY A 191 15.25 -1.36 9.02
N LEU A 192 14.06 -1.31 8.37
CA LEU A 192 13.93 -0.83 7.00
C LEU A 192 14.20 0.67 6.88
N LEU A 193 13.74 1.49 7.84
CA LEU A 193 14.06 2.92 7.85
C LEU A 193 15.57 3.15 7.96
N ILE A 194 16.24 2.46 8.87
CA ILE A 194 17.69 2.59 9.06
C ILE A 194 18.44 2.07 7.81
N GLY A 195 18.18 0.83 7.43
CA GLY A 195 18.87 0.20 6.30
C GLY A 195 18.51 0.84 4.97
N GLY A 196 17.22 1.18 4.75
CA GLY A 196 16.75 1.82 3.53
C GLY A 196 17.32 3.22 3.33
N LEU A 197 17.49 4.01 4.41
CA LEU A 197 18.15 5.32 4.35
C LEU A 197 19.67 5.19 4.21
N ALA A 198 20.27 4.11 4.67
CA ALA A 198 21.71 3.89 4.46
C ALA A 198 22.05 3.71 2.97
N ILE A 199 21.15 3.13 2.16
CA ILE A 199 21.40 2.89 0.73
C ILE A 199 21.68 4.19 -0.05
N PRO A 200 20.80 5.22 -0.04
CA PRO A 200 21.09 6.47 -0.75
C PRO A 200 22.29 7.21 -0.15
N PHE A 201 22.51 7.15 1.18
CA PHE A 201 23.68 7.74 1.80
C PHE A 201 24.99 7.12 1.30
N LEU A 202 25.06 5.79 1.29
CA LEU A 202 26.21 5.05 0.77
C LEU A 202 26.33 5.18 -0.76
N GLY A 203 25.21 5.23 -1.47
CA GLY A 203 25.17 5.48 -2.90
C GLY A 203 25.76 6.83 -3.28
N LEU A 204 25.38 7.89 -2.58
CA LEU A 204 25.96 9.22 -2.77
C LEU A 204 27.47 9.23 -2.40
N SER A 205 27.85 8.54 -1.33
CA SER A 205 29.27 8.43 -0.97
C SER A 205 30.07 7.69 -2.05
N ALA A 206 29.52 6.64 -2.63
CA ALA A 206 30.15 5.90 -3.73
C ALA A 206 30.25 6.77 -5.01
N LEU A 207 29.15 7.46 -5.37
CA LEU A 207 29.13 8.41 -6.50
C LEU A 207 30.18 9.53 -6.34
N GLY A 208 30.42 9.98 -5.11
CA GLY A 208 31.39 11.02 -4.76
C GLY A 208 32.79 10.50 -4.43
N GLU A 209 33.17 9.29 -4.88
CA GLU A 209 34.47 8.66 -4.66
C GLU A 209 34.88 8.60 -3.17
N GLY A 210 33.93 8.28 -2.30
CA GLY A 210 34.07 8.17 -0.85
C GLY A 210 33.62 9.41 -0.07
N SER A 211 33.26 10.51 -0.74
CA SER A 211 32.72 11.73 -0.11
C SER A 211 31.23 11.88 -0.35
N PHE A 212 30.44 11.84 0.72
CA PHE A 212 28.99 12.09 0.65
C PHE A 212 28.67 13.47 0.05
N LEU A 213 29.37 14.53 0.48
CA LEU A 213 29.12 15.89 0.01
C LEU A 213 29.47 16.07 -1.48
N ASN A 214 30.53 15.40 -1.94
CA ASN A 214 30.85 15.39 -3.36
C ASN A 214 29.78 14.66 -4.18
N GLY A 215 29.28 13.52 -3.69
CA GLY A 215 28.17 12.80 -4.33
C GLY A 215 26.89 13.63 -4.42
N VAL A 216 26.55 14.38 -3.36
CA VAL A 216 25.44 15.34 -3.38
C VAL A 216 25.71 16.44 -4.43
N SER A 217 26.93 16.98 -4.50
CA SER A 217 27.30 18.01 -5.50
C SER A 217 27.15 17.48 -6.92
N ILE A 218 27.60 16.24 -7.20
CA ILE A 218 27.42 15.61 -8.52
C ILE A 218 25.92 15.45 -8.83
N LEU A 219 25.13 14.92 -7.89
CA LEU A 219 23.69 14.72 -8.07
C LEU A 219 22.95 16.02 -8.42
N LEU A 220 23.34 17.15 -7.79
CA LEU A 220 22.68 18.45 -7.94
C LEU A 220 23.16 19.23 -9.18
N ASN A 221 24.40 19.01 -9.67
CA ASN A 221 24.99 19.85 -10.69
C ASN A 221 25.27 19.15 -12.03
N ASP A 222 25.43 17.81 -12.05
CA ASP A 222 25.75 17.10 -13.29
C ASP A 222 24.52 16.97 -14.20
N LYS A 223 23.39 16.50 -13.62
CA LYS A 223 22.11 16.32 -14.33
C LYS A 223 20.93 16.70 -13.42
N PRO A 224 20.78 17.97 -13.06
CA PRO A 224 19.71 18.44 -12.17
C PRO A 224 18.31 18.11 -12.70
N GLU A 225 18.15 17.97 -14.01
CA GLU A 225 16.90 17.58 -14.66
C GLU A 225 16.39 16.21 -14.23
N TYR A 226 17.22 15.31 -13.70
CA TYR A 226 16.76 14.04 -13.12
C TYR A 226 15.99 14.22 -11.80
N LEU A 227 16.12 15.38 -11.16
CA LEU A 227 15.40 15.74 -9.95
C LEU A 227 14.03 16.37 -10.21
N ARG A 228 13.58 16.48 -11.46
CA ARG A 228 12.25 17.02 -11.80
C ARG A 228 11.16 16.20 -11.15
N VAL A 229 10.31 16.87 -10.37
CA VAL A 229 9.15 16.25 -9.68
C VAL A 229 7.81 16.57 -10.36
N LEU A 230 7.78 17.63 -11.17
CA LEU A 230 6.59 18.11 -11.89
C LEU A 230 6.89 18.22 -13.38
N THR A 231 7.02 17.09 -14.05
CA THR A 231 7.21 17.03 -15.50
C THR A 231 6.17 16.15 -16.17
N ARG A 232 6.02 16.28 -17.47
CA ARG A 232 5.21 15.38 -18.32
C ARG A 232 6.06 14.42 -19.11
N THR A 233 7.21 14.88 -19.54
CA THR A 233 8.14 14.13 -20.37
C THR A 233 9.51 14.07 -19.71
N ASN A 234 10.24 13.01 -20.01
CA ASN A 234 11.66 12.91 -19.68
C ASN A 234 12.51 13.66 -20.72
N LEU A 235 13.84 13.51 -20.64
CA LEU A 235 14.78 14.11 -21.57
C LEU A 235 14.70 13.57 -22.99
N ASP A 236 14.20 12.34 -23.16
CA ASP A 236 14.03 11.67 -24.45
C ASP A 236 12.63 11.97 -25.04
N GLU A 237 11.91 12.97 -24.50
CA GLU A 237 10.53 13.36 -24.87
C GLU A 237 9.46 12.30 -24.63
N SER A 238 9.82 11.15 -24.03
CA SER A 238 8.84 10.13 -23.65
C SER A 238 8.05 10.56 -22.40
N ILE A 239 6.78 10.16 -22.34
CA ILE A 239 5.89 10.47 -21.21
C ILE A 239 6.36 9.68 -19.98
N VAL A 240 6.52 10.37 -18.84
CA VAL A 240 6.90 9.76 -17.58
C VAL A 240 5.75 8.94 -16.95
N SER A 241 6.07 8.06 -16.01
CA SER A 241 5.12 7.19 -15.33
C SER A 241 4.03 7.93 -14.55
N VAL A 242 4.33 9.13 -14.06
CA VAL A 242 3.41 10.01 -13.34
C VAL A 242 3.48 11.44 -13.91
N PRO A 243 2.83 11.72 -15.04
CA PRO A 243 2.74 13.06 -15.58
C PRO A 243 2.05 14.01 -14.58
N TRP A 244 2.59 15.23 -14.38
CA TRP A 244 2.08 16.16 -13.34
C TRP A 244 0.55 16.42 -13.39
N PRO A 245 -0.15 16.44 -14.55
CA PRO A 245 -1.60 16.65 -14.56
C PRO A 245 -2.36 15.52 -13.85
N THR A 246 -1.78 14.31 -13.80
CA THR A 246 -2.40 13.15 -13.16
C THR A 246 -2.47 13.26 -11.64
N LEU A 247 -1.67 14.15 -11.01
CA LEU A 247 -1.71 14.42 -9.57
C LEU A 247 -3.11 14.83 -9.13
N PHE A 248 -3.79 15.62 -9.95
CA PHE A 248 -5.13 16.15 -9.65
C PHE A 248 -6.27 15.28 -10.16
N THR A 249 -6.02 14.47 -11.17
CA THR A 249 -7.08 13.68 -11.83
C THR A 249 -7.11 12.22 -11.40
N GLY A 250 -5.99 11.61 -11.04
CA GLY A 250 -5.95 10.17 -10.73
C GLY A 250 -5.31 9.84 -9.40
N MET A 251 -4.12 10.40 -9.18
CA MET A 251 -3.28 10.05 -8.03
C MET A 251 -3.99 10.28 -6.68
N MET A 252 -4.68 11.40 -6.51
CA MET A 252 -5.36 11.69 -5.25
C MET A 252 -6.45 10.66 -4.93
N PHE A 253 -7.20 10.19 -5.94
CA PHE A 253 -8.29 9.22 -5.73
C PHE A 253 -7.75 7.85 -5.32
N ILE A 254 -6.69 7.36 -5.97
CA ILE A 254 -6.08 6.09 -5.60
C ILE A 254 -5.44 6.16 -4.20
N GLN A 255 -4.85 7.29 -3.84
CA GLN A 255 -4.28 7.50 -2.51
C GLN A 255 -5.37 7.51 -1.43
N ILE A 256 -6.49 8.21 -1.65
CA ILE A 256 -7.63 8.19 -0.71
C ILE A 256 -8.21 6.77 -0.62
N PHE A 257 -8.36 6.05 -1.73
CA PHE A 257 -8.78 4.66 -1.69
C PHE A 257 -7.84 3.83 -0.82
N TYR A 258 -6.54 3.84 -1.12
CA TYR A 258 -5.55 2.99 -0.46
C TYR A 258 -5.47 3.25 1.05
N TRP A 259 -5.39 4.51 1.46
CA TRP A 259 -5.20 4.87 2.85
C TRP A 259 -6.49 4.94 3.67
N SER A 260 -7.64 5.18 3.03
CA SER A 260 -8.90 5.41 3.76
C SER A 260 -9.90 4.26 3.68
N THR A 261 -9.83 3.39 2.67
CA THR A 261 -10.85 2.36 2.44
C THR A 261 -10.30 0.96 2.21
N ASN A 262 -9.03 0.82 1.81
CA ASN A 262 -8.41 -0.49 1.58
C ASN A 262 -8.30 -1.27 2.91
N GLN A 263 -8.89 -2.46 2.95
CA GLN A 263 -8.95 -3.30 4.16
C GLN A 263 -7.54 -3.61 4.71
N VAL A 264 -6.55 -3.89 3.86
CA VAL A 264 -5.17 -4.21 4.29
C VAL A 264 -4.58 -3.11 5.17
N ILE A 265 -4.84 -1.85 4.83
CA ILE A 265 -4.31 -0.68 5.54
C ILE A 265 -5.20 -0.29 6.73
N VAL A 266 -6.49 -0.08 6.48
CA VAL A 266 -7.43 0.48 7.47
C VAL A 266 -7.64 -0.47 8.66
N GLN A 267 -7.54 -1.78 8.46
CA GLN A 267 -7.67 -2.79 9.52
C GLN A 267 -6.69 -2.55 10.68
N ARG A 268 -5.47 -2.04 10.39
CA ARG A 268 -4.46 -1.71 11.42
C ARG A 268 -4.85 -0.49 12.24
N ALA A 269 -5.32 0.56 11.58
CA ALA A 269 -5.80 1.75 12.26
C ALA A 269 -7.04 1.45 13.13
N MET A 270 -7.94 0.58 12.64
CA MET A 270 -9.12 0.12 13.40
C MET A 270 -8.78 -0.79 14.58
N ALA A 271 -7.58 -1.37 14.62
CA ALA A 271 -7.09 -2.17 15.73
C ALA A 271 -6.50 -1.32 16.88
N ALA A 272 -6.49 0.01 16.76
CA ALA A 272 -6.02 0.93 17.79
C ALA A 272 -6.90 0.87 19.05
N LYS A 273 -6.26 0.99 20.23
CA LYS A 273 -6.96 0.94 21.53
C LYS A 273 -7.85 2.15 21.81
N SER A 274 -7.65 3.27 21.09
CA SER A 274 -8.48 4.47 21.17
C SER A 274 -8.36 5.30 19.89
N LEU A 275 -9.28 6.25 19.67
CA LEU A 275 -9.21 7.18 18.55
C LEU A 275 -7.90 7.99 18.58
N ALA A 276 -7.51 8.49 19.75
CA ALA A 276 -6.27 9.27 19.89
C ALA A 276 -5.03 8.48 19.47
N GLU A 277 -4.94 7.19 19.85
CA GLU A 277 -3.83 6.33 19.45
C GLU A 277 -3.84 6.04 17.94
N GLY A 278 -5.01 5.79 17.37
CA GLY A 278 -5.17 5.63 15.93
C GLY A 278 -4.76 6.88 15.16
N GLN A 279 -5.23 8.07 15.58
CA GLN A 279 -4.86 9.34 14.96
C GLN A 279 -3.36 9.63 15.04
N LYS A 280 -2.74 9.44 16.20
CA LYS A 280 -1.29 9.60 16.37
C LYS A 280 -0.52 8.65 15.43
N GLY A 281 -0.92 7.37 15.40
CA GLY A 281 -0.25 6.37 14.57
C GLY A 281 -0.34 6.70 13.08
N VAL A 282 -1.52 7.03 12.58
CA VAL A 282 -1.74 7.38 11.17
C VAL A 282 -0.99 8.67 10.80
N LEU A 283 -1.05 9.72 11.62
CA LEU A 283 -0.38 11.00 11.33
C LEU A 283 1.14 10.89 11.45
N PHE A 284 1.67 10.10 12.38
CA PHE A 284 3.10 9.84 12.44
C PHE A 284 3.57 9.07 11.19
N ALA A 285 2.85 8.03 10.78
CA ALA A 285 3.14 7.33 9.53
C ALA A 285 3.05 8.26 8.32
N SER A 286 2.07 9.18 8.29
CA SER A 286 1.95 10.21 7.24
C SER A 286 3.18 11.12 7.16
N ALA A 287 3.72 11.57 8.29
CA ALA A 287 4.95 12.35 8.31
C ALA A 287 6.15 11.54 7.79
N MET A 288 6.25 10.26 8.16
CA MET A 288 7.31 9.38 7.69
C MET A 288 7.23 9.08 6.19
N LYS A 289 6.03 9.18 5.57
CA LYS A 289 5.89 9.07 4.11
C LYS A 289 6.69 10.14 3.36
N LEU A 290 6.91 11.31 3.94
CA LEU A 290 7.73 12.36 3.34
C LEU A 290 9.24 12.04 3.34
N VAL A 291 9.66 11.11 4.19
CA VAL A 291 11.04 10.56 4.20
C VAL A 291 11.16 9.39 3.20
N GLY A 292 10.03 8.75 2.86
CA GLY A 292 9.96 7.59 1.97
C GLY A 292 10.73 7.75 0.64
N PRO A 293 10.59 8.87 -0.10
CA PRO A 293 11.28 9.07 -1.38
C PRO A 293 12.80 8.97 -1.32
N LEU A 294 13.41 9.25 -0.16
CA LEU A 294 14.86 9.07 0.01
C LEU A 294 15.29 7.60 -0.15
N MET A 295 14.41 6.64 0.19
CA MET A 295 14.70 5.20 0.04
C MET A 295 14.03 4.61 -1.20
N LEU A 296 12.90 5.16 -1.63
CA LEU A 296 12.05 4.59 -2.68
C LEU A 296 12.33 5.14 -4.07
N CYS A 297 12.95 6.33 -4.16
CA CYS A 297 13.18 7.01 -5.43
C CYS A 297 14.65 7.42 -5.61
N LEU A 298 15.29 7.96 -4.58
CA LEU A 298 16.64 8.52 -4.69
C LEU A 298 17.70 7.49 -5.12
N PRO A 299 17.71 6.22 -4.64
CA PRO A 299 18.64 5.22 -5.17
C PRO A 299 18.52 4.99 -6.67
N GLY A 300 17.30 5.06 -7.24
CA GLY A 300 17.05 4.97 -8.67
C GLY A 300 17.68 6.13 -9.46
N ILE A 301 17.58 7.34 -8.91
CA ILE A 301 18.22 8.54 -9.52
C ILE A 301 19.75 8.46 -9.40
N ILE A 302 20.28 8.04 -8.25
CA ILE A 302 21.75 7.86 -8.08
C ILE A 302 22.28 6.84 -9.09
N ALA A 303 21.53 5.74 -9.32
CA ALA A 303 21.92 4.70 -10.28
C ALA A 303 22.06 5.21 -11.73
N LEU A 304 21.35 6.29 -12.11
CA LEU A 304 21.50 6.93 -13.43
C LEU A 304 22.88 7.56 -13.65
N HIS A 305 23.59 7.90 -12.57
CA HIS A 305 24.96 8.44 -12.63
C HIS A 305 26.03 7.33 -12.54
N MET A 306 25.64 6.04 -12.36
CA MET A 306 26.55 4.90 -12.17
C MET A 306 26.47 3.94 -13.36
N SER A 307 27.27 4.18 -14.40
CA SER A 307 27.26 3.36 -15.63
C SER A 307 27.75 1.92 -15.44
N GLU A 308 28.50 1.64 -14.36
CA GLU A 308 29.05 0.32 -14.04
C GLU A 308 28.03 -0.65 -13.42
N LEU A 309 26.83 -0.20 -13.05
CA LEU A 309 25.82 -1.06 -12.49
C LEU A 309 25.24 -2.01 -13.54
N PRO A 310 25.22 -3.34 -13.30
CA PRO A 310 24.71 -4.32 -14.27
C PRO A 310 23.17 -4.34 -14.24
N ILE A 311 22.54 -3.36 -14.88
CA ILE A 311 21.09 -3.22 -14.92
C ILE A 311 20.57 -3.66 -16.29
N GLY A 312 19.91 -4.82 -16.35
CA GLY A 312 19.24 -5.31 -17.54
C GLY A 312 17.79 -4.86 -17.67
N ARG A 313 17.13 -4.59 -16.54
CA ARG A 313 15.72 -4.14 -16.46
C ARG A 313 15.57 -3.17 -15.30
N GLN A 314 14.68 -2.18 -15.44
CA GLN A 314 14.43 -1.19 -14.41
C GLN A 314 14.06 -1.78 -13.03
N ASP A 315 13.33 -2.89 -12.97
CA ASP A 315 12.98 -3.57 -11.72
C ASP A 315 14.21 -4.19 -10.99
N GLN A 316 15.40 -4.22 -11.61
CA GLN A 316 16.64 -4.72 -10.99
C GLN A 316 17.48 -3.63 -10.33
N VAL A 317 17.17 -2.36 -10.60
CA VAL A 317 17.95 -1.18 -10.17
C VAL A 317 18.21 -1.18 -8.67
N TYR A 318 17.15 -1.33 -7.87
CA TYR A 318 17.29 -1.28 -6.42
C TYR A 318 18.18 -2.40 -5.87
N GLY A 319 17.98 -3.63 -6.34
CA GLY A 319 18.80 -4.77 -5.92
C GLY A 319 20.27 -4.64 -6.33
N ALA A 320 20.55 -4.12 -7.53
CA ALA A 320 21.91 -3.84 -8.02
C ALA A 320 22.59 -2.75 -7.17
N MET A 321 21.89 -1.65 -6.87
CA MET A 321 22.36 -0.58 -6.01
C MET A 321 22.70 -1.08 -4.60
N VAL A 322 21.79 -1.82 -3.97
CA VAL A 322 21.98 -2.40 -2.62
C VAL A 322 23.24 -3.27 -2.58
N ARG A 323 23.40 -4.15 -3.59
CA ARG A 323 24.58 -5.01 -3.68
C ARG A 323 25.87 -4.22 -3.88
N TYR A 324 25.83 -3.15 -4.65
CA TYR A 324 27.01 -2.32 -4.95
C TYR A 324 27.49 -1.55 -3.71
N VAL A 325 26.56 -0.98 -2.92
CA VAL A 325 26.91 -0.08 -1.81
C VAL A 325 27.11 -0.77 -0.48
N LEU A 326 26.50 -1.95 -0.25
CA LEU A 326 26.58 -2.62 1.04
C LEU A 326 27.75 -3.62 1.12
N PRO A 327 28.56 -3.56 2.19
CA PRO A 327 29.54 -4.61 2.48
C PRO A 327 28.83 -5.92 2.85
N ASP A 328 29.49 -7.05 2.61
CA ASP A 328 28.92 -8.41 2.75
C ASP A 328 28.24 -8.68 4.10
N TRP A 329 28.80 -8.19 5.20
CA TRP A 329 28.23 -8.42 6.52
C TRP A 329 26.88 -7.70 6.72
N SER A 330 26.72 -6.52 6.14
CA SER A 330 25.47 -5.74 6.24
C SER A 330 24.44 -6.15 5.20
N LEU A 331 24.86 -6.74 4.09
CA LEU A 331 23.97 -7.25 3.05
C LEU A 331 23.00 -8.31 3.61
N GLY A 332 23.49 -9.23 4.47
CA GLY A 332 22.64 -10.21 5.12
C GLY A 332 21.65 -9.60 6.12
N LEU A 333 22.07 -8.60 6.89
CA LEU A 333 21.17 -7.85 7.79
C LEU A 333 20.07 -7.15 7.01
N PHE A 334 20.44 -6.45 5.94
CA PHE A 334 19.48 -5.74 5.10
C PHE A 334 18.53 -6.71 4.37
N ALA A 335 19.04 -7.85 3.91
CA ALA A 335 18.20 -8.89 3.33
C ALA A 335 17.16 -9.46 4.32
N ALA A 336 17.53 -9.59 5.62
CA ALA A 336 16.57 -10.01 6.65
C ALA A 336 15.47 -8.97 6.87
N VAL A 337 15.83 -7.68 6.88
CA VAL A 337 14.87 -6.58 6.96
C VAL A 337 13.95 -6.55 5.73
N LEU A 338 14.52 -6.73 4.55
CA LEU A 338 13.76 -6.81 3.29
C LEU A 338 12.82 -8.03 3.28
N MET A 339 13.29 -9.19 3.74
CA MET A 339 12.43 -10.36 3.95
C MET A 339 11.29 -10.04 4.93
N GLY A 340 11.57 -9.31 6.01
CA GLY A 340 10.54 -8.81 6.93
C GLY A 340 9.49 -7.95 6.24
N SER A 341 9.90 -7.08 5.33
CA SER A 341 9.00 -6.24 4.51
C SER A 341 8.12 -7.09 3.57
N ILE A 342 8.70 -8.07 2.88
CA ILE A 342 7.96 -9.02 2.04
C ILE A 342 6.92 -9.76 2.86
N LEU A 343 7.35 -10.34 3.99
CA LEU A 343 6.47 -11.11 4.86
C LEU A 343 5.36 -10.23 5.46
N SER A 344 5.66 -8.98 5.82
CA SER A 344 4.68 -8.02 6.33
C SER A 344 3.55 -7.78 5.33
N SER A 345 3.87 -7.38 4.11
CA SER A 345 2.87 -7.08 3.08
C SER A 345 2.07 -8.32 2.68
N PHE A 346 2.76 -9.44 2.50
CA PHE A 346 2.13 -10.72 2.19
C PHE A 346 1.18 -11.17 3.30
N ASN A 347 1.63 -11.16 4.56
CA ASN A 347 0.83 -11.56 5.71
C ASN A 347 -0.36 -10.63 5.94
N SER A 348 -0.18 -9.36 5.67
CA SER A 348 -1.19 -8.33 5.79
C SER A 348 -2.33 -8.53 4.81
N ALA A 349 -2.00 -8.77 3.55
CA ALA A 349 -2.97 -9.07 2.50
C ALA A 349 -3.66 -10.42 2.76
N LEU A 350 -2.90 -11.44 3.18
CA LEU A 350 -3.42 -12.76 3.52
C LEU A 350 -4.42 -12.71 4.69
N ASN A 351 -4.06 -12.01 5.77
CA ASN A 351 -4.94 -11.84 6.93
C ASN A 351 -6.21 -11.06 6.58
N SER A 352 -6.08 -10.00 5.77
CA SER A 352 -7.22 -9.21 5.30
C SER A 352 -8.15 -10.02 4.40
N ALA A 353 -7.60 -10.80 3.46
CA ALA A 353 -8.37 -11.71 2.62
C ALA A 353 -9.08 -12.79 3.46
N SER A 354 -8.39 -13.39 4.42
CA SER A 354 -8.95 -14.37 5.34
C SER A 354 -10.09 -13.78 6.18
N THR A 355 -9.93 -12.54 6.66
CA THR A 355 -10.95 -11.79 7.40
C THR A 355 -12.20 -11.56 6.54
N LEU A 356 -11.99 -11.03 5.32
CA LEU A 356 -13.10 -10.77 4.40
C LEU A 356 -13.85 -12.05 4.05
N PHE A 357 -13.14 -13.10 3.68
CA PHE A 357 -13.79 -14.38 3.35
C PHE A 357 -14.57 -14.95 4.54
N SER A 358 -13.92 -15.04 5.71
CA SER A 358 -14.51 -15.69 6.88
C SER A 358 -15.73 -14.95 7.43
N LEU A 359 -15.64 -13.61 7.53
CA LEU A 359 -16.72 -12.82 8.12
C LEU A 359 -17.80 -12.46 7.10
N GLN A 360 -17.43 -12.18 5.84
CA GLN A 360 -18.40 -11.69 4.87
C GLN A 360 -19.09 -12.84 4.09
N PHE A 361 -18.31 -13.86 3.68
CA PHE A 361 -18.85 -14.97 2.89
C PHE A 361 -19.22 -16.16 3.74
N TYR A 362 -18.29 -16.70 4.54
CA TYR A 362 -18.58 -17.91 5.31
C TYR A 362 -19.65 -17.67 6.37
N LYS A 363 -19.43 -16.72 7.29
CA LYS A 363 -20.44 -16.37 8.32
C LYS A 363 -21.67 -15.72 7.71
N GLY A 364 -21.51 -14.91 6.65
CA GLY A 364 -22.61 -14.15 6.05
C GLY A 364 -23.60 -15.00 5.25
N TYR A 365 -23.14 -16.10 4.61
CA TYR A 365 -23.95 -16.87 3.66
C TYR A 365 -23.90 -18.39 3.87
N ILE A 366 -22.75 -18.96 4.31
CA ILE A 366 -22.57 -20.41 4.39
C ILE A 366 -23.00 -20.95 5.76
N ASN A 367 -22.52 -20.33 6.85
CA ASN A 367 -22.86 -20.74 8.22
C ASN A 367 -23.02 -19.51 9.13
N GLN A 368 -24.23 -19.00 9.22
CA GLN A 368 -24.56 -17.81 10.02
C GLN A 368 -24.38 -18.04 11.54
N ASN A 369 -24.49 -19.28 12.00
CA ASN A 369 -24.35 -19.68 13.39
C ASN A 369 -22.91 -20.14 13.75
N ALA A 370 -21.93 -19.92 12.85
CA ALA A 370 -20.56 -20.33 13.08
C ALA A 370 -19.97 -19.70 14.35
N SER A 371 -19.34 -20.50 15.19
CA SER A 371 -18.60 -20.03 16.36
C SER A 371 -17.36 -19.23 15.94
N GLY A 372 -16.83 -18.39 16.84
CA GLY A 372 -15.60 -17.62 16.58
C GLY A 372 -14.42 -18.52 16.18
N GLU A 373 -14.28 -19.68 16.81
CA GLU A 373 -13.23 -20.65 16.49
C GLU A 373 -13.41 -21.25 15.09
N GLN A 374 -14.65 -21.56 14.68
CA GLN A 374 -14.95 -22.06 13.34
C GLN A 374 -14.61 -21.00 12.27
N ILE A 375 -14.94 -19.73 12.53
CA ILE A 375 -14.63 -18.61 11.64
C ILE A 375 -13.11 -18.47 11.47
N VAL A 376 -12.34 -18.51 12.55
CA VAL A 376 -10.87 -18.46 12.50
C VAL A 376 -10.30 -19.67 11.76
N LYS A 377 -10.81 -20.88 12.04
CA LYS A 377 -10.35 -22.11 11.37
C LYS A 377 -10.57 -22.07 9.86
N ILE A 378 -11.74 -21.57 9.42
CA ILE A 378 -12.01 -21.45 7.97
C ILE A 378 -11.16 -20.34 7.32
N GLY A 379 -10.92 -19.24 8.04
CA GLY A 379 -10.00 -18.18 7.59
C GLY A 379 -8.60 -18.70 7.35
N LYS A 380 -8.08 -19.52 8.26
CA LYS A 380 -6.76 -20.17 8.10
C LYS A 380 -6.71 -21.09 6.87
N LYS A 381 -7.74 -21.91 6.65
CA LYS A 381 -7.82 -22.79 5.47
C LYS A 381 -7.88 -21.99 4.17
N PHE A 382 -8.69 -20.94 4.14
CA PHE A 382 -8.76 -20.04 2.98
C PHE A 382 -7.44 -19.32 2.75
N GLY A 383 -6.75 -18.90 3.82
CA GLY A 383 -5.40 -18.31 3.74
C GLY A 383 -4.40 -19.24 3.06
N VAL A 384 -4.38 -20.54 3.39
CA VAL A 384 -3.53 -21.52 2.70
C VAL A 384 -3.87 -21.59 1.20
N PHE A 385 -5.15 -21.66 0.87
CA PHE A 385 -5.60 -21.74 -0.53
C PHE A 385 -5.12 -20.54 -1.35
N ILE A 386 -5.34 -19.31 -0.88
CA ILE A 386 -4.93 -18.11 -1.63
C ILE A 386 -3.42 -17.91 -1.68
N ALA A 387 -2.70 -18.37 -0.65
CA ALA A 387 -1.23 -18.36 -0.66
C ALA A 387 -0.67 -19.24 -1.79
N ILE A 388 -1.20 -20.46 -1.93
CA ILE A 388 -0.82 -21.37 -3.03
C ILE A 388 -1.17 -20.75 -4.38
N ALA A 389 -2.38 -20.22 -4.54
CA ALA A 389 -2.81 -19.54 -5.77
C ALA A 389 -1.87 -18.39 -6.13
N SER A 390 -1.50 -17.56 -5.15
CA SER A 390 -0.59 -16.42 -5.35
C SER A 390 0.83 -16.85 -5.73
N MET A 391 1.34 -17.93 -5.14
CA MET A 391 2.64 -18.51 -5.53
C MET A 391 2.64 -19.03 -6.98
N MET A 392 1.51 -19.55 -7.47
CA MET A 392 1.39 -19.99 -8.87
C MET A 392 1.31 -18.82 -9.85
N ILE A 393 0.69 -17.69 -9.46
CA ILE A 393 0.53 -16.52 -10.32
C ILE A 393 1.80 -15.66 -10.37
N ALA A 394 2.53 -15.53 -9.25
CA ALA A 394 3.64 -14.60 -9.12
C ALA A 394 4.69 -14.68 -10.24
N PRO A 395 5.17 -15.84 -10.67
CA PRO A 395 6.19 -15.93 -11.73
C PRO A 395 5.72 -15.46 -13.11
N LEU A 396 4.40 -15.43 -13.36
CA LEU A 396 3.84 -14.94 -14.62
C LEU A 396 4.07 -13.43 -14.81
N LEU A 397 4.31 -12.71 -13.72
CA LEU A 397 4.61 -11.28 -13.74
C LEU A 397 5.99 -10.93 -14.31
N ALA A 398 6.85 -11.93 -14.53
CA ALA A 398 8.17 -11.74 -15.15
C ALA A 398 8.10 -11.15 -16.57
N GLN A 399 6.94 -11.20 -17.22
CA GLN A 399 6.74 -10.66 -18.57
C GLN A 399 6.33 -9.18 -18.58
N THR A 400 5.99 -8.58 -17.43
CA THR A 400 5.61 -7.17 -17.35
C THR A 400 6.82 -6.24 -17.40
N GLN A 401 6.71 -5.05 -18.00
CA GLN A 401 7.80 -4.07 -18.06
C GLN A 401 8.02 -3.40 -16.70
N SER A 402 6.96 -2.83 -16.10
CA SER A 402 6.94 -2.33 -14.73
C SER A 402 5.86 -3.04 -13.94
N VAL A 403 6.27 -3.78 -12.91
CA VAL A 403 5.35 -4.51 -12.03
C VAL A 403 4.55 -3.55 -11.16
N PHE A 404 5.15 -2.43 -10.77
CA PHE A 404 4.47 -1.41 -9.97
C PHE A 404 3.34 -0.73 -10.76
N GLN A 405 3.60 -0.29 -11.99
CA GLN A 405 2.57 0.30 -12.83
C GLN A 405 1.45 -0.70 -13.16
N TYR A 406 1.80 -1.97 -13.44
CA TYR A 406 0.82 -3.04 -13.62
C TYR A 406 -0.09 -3.19 -12.39
N LEU A 407 0.50 -3.26 -11.18
CA LEU A 407 -0.25 -3.33 -9.92
C LEU A 407 -1.26 -2.18 -9.80
N GLN A 408 -0.80 -0.97 -10.05
CA GLN A 408 -1.63 0.23 -9.91
C GLN A 408 -2.73 0.27 -10.97
N LYS A 409 -2.40 -0.02 -12.23
CA LYS A 409 -3.36 -0.04 -13.33
C LYS A 409 -4.49 -1.06 -13.10
N VAL A 410 -4.16 -2.27 -12.64
CA VAL A 410 -5.18 -3.29 -12.34
C VAL A 410 -5.98 -2.94 -11.08
N ASN A 411 -5.34 -2.38 -10.05
CA ASN A 411 -6.05 -1.90 -8.86
C ASN A 411 -7.11 -0.83 -9.20
N GLY A 412 -6.88 -0.02 -10.22
CA GLY A 412 -7.83 1.00 -10.67
C GLY A 412 -9.21 0.47 -11.03
N LEU A 413 -9.30 -0.77 -11.54
CA LEU A 413 -10.57 -1.39 -11.92
C LEU A 413 -11.62 -1.34 -10.80
N TYR A 414 -11.21 -1.58 -9.56
CA TYR A 414 -12.16 -1.64 -8.44
C TYR A 414 -11.98 -0.52 -7.42
N SER A 415 -10.77 0.02 -7.27
CA SER A 415 -10.43 0.98 -6.21
C SER A 415 -11.22 2.29 -6.34
N VAL A 416 -11.28 2.84 -7.54
CA VAL A 416 -11.86 4.16 -7.78
C VAL A 416 -13.38 4.15 -7.69
N PRO A 417 -14.11 3.20 -8.28
CA PRO A 417 -15.54 3.07 -8.01
C PRO A 417 -15.88 2.84 -6.53
N ILE A 418 -15.06 2.05 -5.83
CA ILE A 418 -15.24 1.80 -4.39
C ILE A 418 -15.10 3.09 -3.57
N ILE A 419 -14.07 3.92 -3.82
CA ILE A 419 -13.94 5.19 -3.09
C ILE A 419 -15.13 6.12 -3.36
N GLY A 420 -15.67 6.12 -4.57
CA GLY A 420 -16.90 6.86 -4.90
C GLY A 420 -18.08 6.45 -4.00
N ILE A 421 -18.29 5.15 -3.81
CA ILE A 421 -19.34 4.63 -2.93
C ILE A 421 -19.09 5.02 -1.47
N PHE A 422 -17.86 4.92 -0.99
CA PHE A 422 -17.51 5.33 0.38
C PHE A 422 -17.74 6.81 0.61
N LEU A 423 -17.27 7.67 -0.29
CA LEU A 423 -17.42 9.13 -0.16
C LEU A 423 -18.89 9.54 -0.20
N LEU A 424 -19.69 9.02 -1.14
CA LEU A 424 -21.13 9.27 -1.15
C LEU A 424 -21.85 8.64 0.04
N GLY A 425 -21.42 7.47 0.48
CA GLY A 425 -21.94 6.82 1.67
C GLY A 425 -21.76 7.64 2.95
N ILE A 426 -20.62 8.36 3.07
CA ILE A 426 -20.31 9.23 4.20
C ILE A 426 -21.01 10.60 4.08
N SER A 427 -21.12 11.15 2.88
CA SER A 427 -21.56 12.55 2.66
C SER A 427 -23.06 12.70 2.39
N THR A 428 -23.76 11.64 1.97
CA THR A 428 -25.19 11.70 1.63
C THR A 428 -25.98 10.64 2.40
N LYS A 429 -27.27 10.90 2.66
CA LYS A 429 -28.17 9.93 3.29
C LYS A 429 -29.20 9.35 2.31
N HIS A 430 -29.46 10.05 1.21
CA HIS A 430 -30.58 9.77 0.29
C HIS A 430 -30.24 8.76 -0.81
N VAL A 431 -28.96 8.51 -1.09
CA VAL A 431 -28.52 7.60 -2.16
C VAL A 431 -28.86 6.14 -1.79
N PRO A 432 -29.67 5.42 -2.58
CA PRO A 432 -30.09 4.05 -2.28
C PRO A 432 -29.01 3.02 -2.64
N ALA A 433 -29.15 1.79 -2.15
CA ALA A 433 -28.20 0.70 -2.39
C ALA A 433 -28.06 0.32 -3.87
N ILE A 434 -29.15 0.41 -4.65
CA ILE A 434 -29.09 0.15 -6.09
C ILE A 434 -28.19 1.15 -6.81
N ALA A 435 -28.20 2.42 -6.39
CA ALA A 435 -27.34 3.45 -6.96
C ALA A 435 -25.85 3.12 -6.73
N ALA A 436 -25.49 2.67 -5.52
CA ALA A 436 -24.12 2.25 -5.20
C ALA A 436 -23.66 1.10 -6.11
N LYS A 437 -24.50 0.07 -6.30
CA LYS A 437 -24.20 -1.09 -7.16
C LYS A 437 -24.02 -0.68 -8.62
N VAL A 438 -25.00 0.05 -9.18
CA VAL A 438 -24.93 0.49 -10.58
C VAL A 438 -23.76 1.44 -10.81
N GLY A 439 -23.56 2.44 -9.93
CA GLY A 439 -22.43 3.38 -10.04
C GLY A 439 -21.07 2.67 -9.99
N MET A 440 -20.93 1.63 -9.14
CA MET A 440 -19.72 0.83 -9.07
C MET A 440 -19.44 0.10 -10.39
N PHE A 441 -20.41 -0.62 -10.94
CA PHE A 441 -20.21 -1.37 -12.18
C PHE A 441 -20.00 -0.44 -13.38
N VAL A 442 -20.70 0.69 -13.45
CA VAL A 442 -20.47 1.70 -14.50
C VAL A 442 -19.07 2.29 -14.38
N GLY A 443 -18.62 2.64 -13.18
CA GLY A 443 -17.26 3.12 -12.95
C GLY A 443 -16.20 2.10 -13.34
N MET A 444 -16.39 0.82 -13.01
CA MET A 444 -15.49 -0.28 -13.41
C MET A 444 -15.44 -0.44 -14.93
N ALA A 445 -16.58 -0.44 -15.60
CA ALA A 445 -16.67 -0.59 -17.06
C ALA A 445 -16.01 0.59 -17.79
N ILE A 446 -16.24 1.80 -17.31
CA ILE A 446 -15.63 3.02 -17.85
C ILE A 446 -14.11 2.99 -17.64
N TYR A 447 -13.65 2.63 -16.45
CA TYR A 447 -12.21 2.51 -16.20
C TYR A 447 -11.57 1.44 -17.10
N ALA A 448 -12.18 0.27 -17.21
CA ALA A 448 -11.69 -0.80 -18.10
C ALA A 448 -11.58 -0.32 -19.53
N PHE A 449 -12.63 0.36 -20.04
CA PHE A 449 -12.63 0.91 -21.39
C PHE A 449 -11.46 1.91 -21.60
N PHE A 450 -11.33 2.92 -20.75
CA PHE A 450 -10.31 3.96 -20.93
C PHE A 450 -8.87 3.54 -20.58
N SER A 451 -8.69 2.47 -19.82
CA SER A 451 -7.37 2.05 -19.37
C SER A 451 -6.81 0.84 -20.12
N PHE A 452 -7.65 0.03 -20.76
CA PHE A 452 -7.22 -1.20 -21.44
C PHE A 452 -7.56 -1.20 -22.95
N GLU A 453 -8.56 -0.45 -23.38
CA GLU A 453 -8.78 -0.15 -24.79
C GLU A 453 -7.99 1.13 -25.13
N ASN A 454 -7.18 1.07 -26.19
CA ASN A 454 -6.35 2.19 -26.61
C ASN A 454 -7.23 3.27 -27.23
N LEU A 455 -7.51 4.34 -26.50
CA LEU A 455 -8.19 5.51 -27.00
C LEU A 455 -7.18 6.44 -27.67
N HIS A 456 -6.94 6.21 -28.96
CA HIS A 456 -5.95 6.94 -29.75
C HIS A 456 -6.33 8.40 -29.99
N ASN A 457 -5.30 9.22 -30.24
CA ASN A 457 -5.44 10.62 -30.63
C ASN A 457 -6.15 11.51 -29.59
N VAL A 458 -5.95 11.27 -28.31
CA VAL A 458 -6.39 12.22 -27.29
C VAL A 458 -5.51 13.47 -27.31
N HIS A 459 -6.03 14.58 -26.78
CA HIS A 459 -5.24 15.81 -26.67
C HIS A 459 -3.92 15.53 -25.94
N PRO A 460 -2.77 16.00 -26.43
CA PRO A 460 -1.44 15.69 -25.86
C PRO A 460 -1.35 15.85 -24.35
N PHE A 461 -2.06 16.81 -23.76
CA PHE A 461 -2.09 17.05 -22.31
C PHE A 461 -2.54 15.83 -21.49
N PHE A 462 -3.38 14.96 -22.05
CA PHE A 462 -3.92 13.76 -21.40
C PHE A 462 -3.30 12.46 -21.93
N ALA A 463 -2.44 12.55 -22.95
CA ALA A 463 -1.88 11.40 -23.63
C ALA A 463 -0.73 10.75 -22.85
N ASP A 464 -0.59 9.43 -23.04
CA ASP A 464 0.62 8.68 -22.75
C ASP A 464 1.61 8.70 -23.94
N ALA A 465 2.69 7.90 -23.85
CA ALA A 465 3.73 7.84 -24.89
C ALA A 465 3.23 7.33 -26.25
N SER A 466 2.12 6.60 -26.29
CA SER A 466 1.48 6.08 -27.52
C SER A 466 0.48 7.07 -28.12
N GLY A 467 0.23 8.20 -27.48
CA GLY A 467 -0.84 9.14 -27.85
C GLY A 467 -2.22 8.72 -27.33
N ASP A 468 -2.28 7.71 -26.49
CA ASP A 468 -3.49 7.20 -25.85
C ASP A 468 -3.75 7.94 -24.53
N LEU A 469 -4.98 7.82 -24.01
CA LEU A 469 -5.31 8.39 -22.71
C LEU A 469 -4.47 7.73 -21.60
N HIS A 470 -3.70 8.53 -20.87
CA HIS A 470 -2.92 8.00 -19.76
C HIS A 470 -3.84 7.40 -18.69
N TRP A 471 -3.61 6.16 -18.28
CA TRP A 471 -4.47 5.35 -17.41
C TRP A 471 -4.82 6.03 -16.07
N LEU A 472 -3.95 6.90 -15.53
CA LEU A 472 -4.25 7.68 -14.33
C LEU A 472 -5.40 8.68 -14.54
N HIS A 473 -5.59 9.22 -15.75
CA HIS A 473 -6.77 10.05 -16.05
C HIS A 473 -8.04 9.22 -16.07
N GLY A 474 -7.96 7.95 -16.44
CA GLY A 474 -9.06 6.99 -16.35
C GLY A 474 -9.65 6.88 -14.95
N TYR A 475 -8.85 7.06 -13.89
CA TYR A 475 -9.34 7.10 -12.51
C TYR A 475 -10.34 8.23 -12.29
N PHE A 476 -10.03 9.44 -12.74
CA PHE A 476 -10.94 10.58 -12.59
C PHE A 476 -12.24 10.37 -13.35
N ILE A 477 -12.16 9.92 -14.60
CA ILE A 477 -13.33 9.67 -15.45
C ILE A 477 -14.23 8.62 -14.80
N SER A 478 -13.66 7.51 -14.34
CA SER A 478 -14.36 6.45 -13.62
C SER A 478 -15.05 6.97 -12.34
N PHE A 479 -14.30 7.73 -11.52
CA PHE A 479 -14.82 8.30 -10.28
C PHE A 479 -16.00 9.21 -10.53
N VAL A 480 -15.84 10.19 -11.43
CA VAL A 480 -16.91 11.15 -11.77
C VAL A 480 -18.14 10.44 -12.33
N SER A 481 -17.94 9.49 -13.23
CA SER A 481 -19.05 8.72 -13.83
C SER A 481 -19.79 7.90 -12.77
N ALA A 482 -19.09 7.23 -11.86
CA ALA A 482 -19.71 6.51 -10.76
C ALA A 482 -20.54 7.45 -9.87
N ILE A 483 -19.97 8.58 -9.46
CA ILE A 483 -20.64 9.59 -8.63
C ILE A 483 -21.89 10.16 -9.33
N VAL A 484 -21.78 10.55 -10.60
CA VAL A 484 -22.90 11.12 -11.39
C VAL A 484 -24.05 10.10 -11.47
N VAL A 485 -23.75 8.85 -11.82
CA VAL A 485 -24.76 7.79 -11.90
C VAL A 485 -25.44 7.58 -10.55
N MET A 486 -24.67 7.53 -9.46
CA MET A 486 -25.23 7.35 -8.13
C MET A 486 -26.13 8.51 -7.69
N LEU A 487 -25.73 9.75 -7.98
CA LEU A 487 -26.54 10.94 -7.68
C LEU A 487 -27.80 11.02 -8.54
N VAL A 488 -27.71 10.68 -9.82
CA VAL A 488 -28.88 10.63 -10.73
C VAL A 488 -29.89 9.60 -10.23
N ILE A 489 -29.46 8.38 -9.94
CA ILE A 489 -30.35 7.35 -9.38
C ILE A 489 -30.90 7.78 -8.02
N GLY A 490 -30.07 8.37 -7.15
CA GLY A 490 -30.49 8.90 -5.85
C GLY A 490 -31.54 10.00 -5.93
N LYS A 491 -31.51 10.80 -6.99
CA LYS A 491 -32.54 11.83 -7.25
C LYS A 491 -33.89 11.23 -7.67
N TYR A 492 -33.86 10.21 -8.53
CA TYR A 492 -35.12 9.59 -9.05
C TYR A 492 -35.70 8.51 -8.12
N LYS A 493 -34.87 7.86 -7.32
CA LYS A 493 -35.26 6.81 -6.37
C LYS A 493 -34.56 7.03 -5.02
N PRO A 494 -34.89 8.11 -4.28
CA PRO A 494 -34.24 8.36 -2.99
C PRO A 494 -34.62 7.29 -1.95
N LYS A 495 -33.75 7.08 -0.96
CA LYS A 495 -34.08 6.29 0.24
C LYS A 495 -35.29 6.86 0.96
N THR A 496 -36.11 5.98 1.52
CA THR A 496 -37.22 6.36 2.40
C THR A 496 -36.70 6.85 3.77
N ALA A 497 -37.56 7.54 4.52
CA ALA A 497 -37.20 8.01 5.87
C ALA A 497 -36.85 6.84 6.80
N ASP A 498 -37.55 5.73 6.70
CA ASP A 498 -37.30 4.52 7.52
C ASP A 498 -35.94 3.90 7.19
N GLU A 499 -35.59 3.76 5.92
CA GLU A 499 -34.28 3.27 5.49
C GLU A 499 -33.13 4.17 5.97
N ILE A 500 -33.36 5.49 6.05
CA ILE A 500 -32.39 6.44 6.59
C ILE A 500 -32.24 6.25 8.09
N ALA A 501 -33.35 6.11 8.81
CA ALA A 501 -33.35 5.92 10.27
C ALA A 501 -32.59 4.64 10.68
N ILE A 502 -32.79 3.54 9.95
CA ILE A 502 -32.07 2.27 10.18
C ILE A 502 -30.56 2.47 9.96
N SER A 503 -30.16 3.21 8.92
CA SER A 503 -28.74 3.45 8.62
C SER A 503 -28.04 4.36 9.62
N ASP A 504 -28.79 5.17 10.38
CA ASP A 504 -28.27 6.12 11.37
C ASP A 504 -28.12 5.53 12.79
N GLN A 505 -28.63 4.32 13.05
CA GLN A 505 -28.47 3.67 14.36
C GLN A 505 -26.99 3.47 14.69
N ARG A 506 -26.56 4.05 15.82
CA ARG A 506 -25.19 3.89 16.32
C ARG A 506 -25.13 2.66 17.22
N ASP A 507 -24.22 1.77 16.92
CA ASP A 507 -23.88 0.70 17.86
C ASP A 507 -22.99 1.27 18.98
N SER A 508 -22.95 0.58 20.14
CA SER A 508 -22.06 0.94 21.23
C SER A 508 -20.61 0.94 20.76
N THR A 509 -19.87 2.01 21.04
CA THR A 509 -18.47 2.12 20.68
C THR A 509 -17.59 1.31 21.64
N PRO A 510 -16.81 0.36 21.15
CA PRO A 510 -15.98 -0.48 22.02
C PRO A 510 -14.67 0.19 22.46
N VAL A 511 -14.40 1.43 22.02
CA VAL A 511 -13.14 2.16 22.27
C VAL A 511 -13.40 3.61 22.68
N ASP A 512 -12.42 4.20 23.39
CA ASP A 512 -12.44 5.63 23.71
C ASP A 512 -12.33 6.47 22.44
N MET A 513 -13.34 7.31 22.20
CA MET A 513 -13.50 8.17 21.04
C MET A 513 -12.95 9.60 21.24
N THR A 514 -12.24 9.87 22.34
CA THR A 514 -11.59 11.16 22.57
C THR A 514 -10.52 11.43 21.50
N PRO A 515 -10.64 12.50 20.69
CA PRO A 515 -9.66 12.79 19.66
C PRO A 515 -8.32 13.27 20.26
N TRP A 516 -7.24 13.00 19.56
CA TRP A 516 -5.94 13.59 19.90
C TRP A 516 -5.96 15.11 19.66
N SER A 517 -5.68 15.90 20.70
CA SER A 517 -5.71 17.37 20.65
C SER A 517 -4.71 17.97 19.63
N GLY A 518 -3.60 17.29 19.37
CA GLY A 518 -2.58 17.68 18.39
C GLY A 518 -2.89 17.36 16.93
N SER A 519 -3.97 16.62 16.64
CA SER A 519 -4.24 16.07 15.31
C SER A 519 -4.29 17.12 14.19
N LYS A 520 -4.98 18.25 14.41
CA LYS A 520 -5.08 19.34 13.42
C LYS A 520 -3.74 20.05 13.18
N LYS A 521 -2.96 20.31 14.25
CA LYS A 521 -1.64 20.94 14.15
C LYS A 521 -0.65 20.04 13.41
N ALA A 522 -0.62 18.75 13.75
CA ALA A 522 0.20 17.77 13.05
C ALA A 522 -0.16 17.68 11.56
N SER A 523 -1.46 17.63 11.24
CA SER A 523 -1.93 17.63 9.85
C SER A 523 -1.48 18.87 9.07
N ALA A 524 -1.61 20.07 9.65
CA ALA A 524 -1.15 21.30 9.01
C ALA A 524 0.37 21.30 8.80
N GLY A 525 1.15 20.81 9.78
CA GLY A 525 2.60 20.67 9.66
C GLY A 525 3.01 19.71 8.54
N ILE A 526 2.34 18.55 8.41
CA ILE A 526 2.61 17.58 7.35
C ILE A 526 2.29 18.18 5.98
N MET A 527 1.15 18.85 5.81
CA MET A 527 0.81 19.56 4.57
C MET A 527 1.87 20.60 4.19
N GLY A 528 2.27 21.44 5.17
CA GLY A 528 3.32 22.45 4.96
C GLY A 528 4.64 21.81 4.51
N MET A 529 5.09 20.74 5.17
CA MET A 529 6.30 20.01 4.77
C MET A 529 6.19 19.44 3.35
N THR A 530 5.04 18.89 2.96
CA THR A 530 4.82 18.35 1.62
C THR A 530 5.01 19.44 0.56
N PHE A 531 4.36 20.60 0.71
CA PHE A 531 4.54 21.72 -0.22
C PHE A 531 5.97 22.24 -0.25
N THR A 532 6.63 22.33 0.92
CA THR A 532 8.04 22.77 1.00
C THR A 532 8.95 21.85 0.19
N ILE A 533 8.78 20.52 0.30
CA ILE A 533 9.57 19.54 -0.47
C ILE A 533 9.40 19.76 -1.97
N TYR A 534 8.16 19.90 -2.45
CA TYR A 534 7.91 20.13 -3.88
C TYR A 534 8.54 21.45 -4.38
N ILE A 535 8.39 22.53 -3.61
CA ILE A 535 8.98 23.84 -3.98
C ILE A 535 10.50 23.74 -4.04
N LEU A 536 11.13 23.15 -3.01
CA LEU A 536 12.60 23.04 -2.98
C LEU A 536 13.15 22.18 -4.13
N LEU A 537 12.51 21.03 -4.41
CA LEU A 537 12.95 20.16 -5.51
C LEU A 537 12.72 20.80 -6.89
N SER A 538 11.62 21.55 -7.08
CA SER A 538 11.39 22.27 -8.31
C SER A 538 12.44 23.37 -8.56
N LEU A 539 12.84 24.09 -7.50
CA LEU A 539 13.90 25.12 -7.60
C LEU A 539 15.28 24.53 -7.89
N VAL A 540 15.56 23.30 -7.45
CA VAL A 540 16.84 22.62 -7.71
C VAL A 540 16.89 22.04 -9.12
N ALA A 541 15.76 21.62 -9.66
CA ALA A 541 15.68 20.96 -10.96
C ALA A 541 15.57 21.94 -12.15
N GLU A 542 15.38 23.25 -11.90
CA GLU A 542 15.48 24.36 -12.86
C GLU A 542 16.93 24.81 -13.05
#